data_066f9b6c17e4e0f3ea42cc2f1e965f4b
#
_entry.id   066f9b6c17e4e0f3ea42cc2f1e965f4b
#
_cell.length_a   1.000
_cell.length_b   1.000
_cell.length_c   1.000
_cell.angle_alpha   90.00
_cell.angle_beta   90.00
_cell.angle_gamma   90.00
#
_symmetry.space_group_name_H-M   'P 1'
#
loop_
_entity.id
_entity.type
_entity.pdbx_description
1 polymer ?
#
loop_
_entity_poly.entity_id
_entity_poly.type
_entity_poly.pdbx_seq_one_letter_code
_entity_poly.pdbx_strand_id
1 'polypeptide(L)'
;MKNHARVNRLIEEAMAERRCAFSPIESENAALRRRIAEDGGLLRPARGLYVPSDYWNGLDPFERSMHMARAMARQHPKWVFVGNIAATAHGFEHSWKLHDGTVSIASAYHNGFCRIAKVRRVYIPEQCMSVEVVDGLPVLDKIRTVLNCSVQYDFPYGLPIADSALRQGIGRRDLSAGCSAMRIGYAQAARVLRYADGASENGGESMCRAVMIDEGFAIPLLQTIFVDPETGRRYRADFAWRLPDGRIAVGEYDGTQKYVDPQMTGRRSVQTVVQMEREREEALRRAGVSLIVRFTYDDVIERVPLVNKLLRAGIPRSSSSIHLSLIHISEPTRLGMIS
;
A
#
# COMPACT_ATOMS: atom_id res chain seq x y z
N MET A 1 12.71 -10.66 -43.40
CA MET A 1 12.00 -11.81 -42.72
C MET A 1 12.77 -12.45 -41.56
N LYS A 2 14.12 -12.71 -41.63
CA LYS A 2 14.83 -13.33 -40.47
C LYS A 2 14.78 -12.56 -39.17
N ASN A 3 14.69 -11.21 -39.18
CA ASN A 3 14.60 -10.38 -37.99
C ASN A 3 13.23 -10.45 -37.25
N HIS A 4 12.15 -10.82 -37.94
CA HIS A 4 10.84 -10.86 -37.30
C HIS A 4 10.69 -12.04 -36.33
N ALA A 5 11.16 -13.24 -36.66
CA ALA A 5 11.07 -14.41 -35.81
C ALA A 5 11.87 -14.25 -34.50
N ARG A 6 13.07 -13.65 -34.58
CA ARG A 6 13.93 -13.41 -33.42
C ARG A 6 13.35 -12.35 -32.49
N VAL A 7 12.79 -11.26 -33.04
CA VAL A 7 12.13 -10.20 -32.25
C VAL A 7 10.84 -10.72 -31.60
N ASN A 8 10.07 -11.57 -32.29
CA ASN A 8 8.89 -12.21 -31.69
C ASN A 8 9.27 -13.06 -30.49
N ARG A 9 10.28 -13.94 -30.65
CA ARG A 9 10.78 -14.76 -29.54
C ARG A 9 11.24 -13.91 -28.36
N LEU A 10 11.96 -12.82 -28.61
CA LEU A 10 12.42 -11.91 -27.55
C LEU A 10 11.27 -11.28 -26.79
N ILE A 11 10.16 -10.94 -27.46
CA ILE A 11 8.94 -10.42 -26.83
C ILE A 11 8.24 -11.52 -26.01
N GLU A 12 8.09 -12.72 -26.59
CA GLU A 12 7.46 -13.87 -25.92
C GLU A 12 8.23 -14.26 -24.64
N GLU A 13 9.55 -14.38 -24.73
CA GLU A 13 10.42 -14.64 -23.57
C GLU A 13 10.29 -13.55 -22.50
N ALA A 14 10.22 -12.29 -22.90
CA ALA A 14 10.06 -11.17 -21.98
C ALA A 14 8.71 -11.23 -21.26
N MET A 15 7.63 -11.55 -21.96
CA MET A 15 6.29 -11.72 -21.37
C MET A 15 6.27 -12.92 -20.40
N ALA A 16 6.84 -14.05 -20.79
CA ALA A 16 6.94 -15.23 -19.93
C ALA A 16 7.73 -14.95 -18.64
N GLU A 17 8.77 -14.11 -18.70
CA GLU A 17 9.55 -13.65 -17.55
C GLU A 17 8.92 -12.44 -16.83
N ARG A 18 7.71 -12.02 -17.20
CA ARG A 18 6.99 -10.86 -16.63
C ARG A 18 7.87 -9.59 -16.60
N ARG A 19 8.51 -9.29 -17.72
CA ARG A 19 9.34 -8.10 -17.91
C ARG A 19 9.09 -7.44 -19.26
N CYS A 20 9.55 -6.19 -19.42
CA CYS A 20 9.62 -5.56 -20.73
C CYS A 20 10.71 -6.19 -21.58
N ALA A 21 10.47 -6.26 -22.89
CA ALA A 21 11.48 -6.67 -23.87
C ALA A 21 12.52 -5.57 -24.07
N PHE A 22 13.76 -5.97 -24.26
CA PHE A 22 14.88 -5.11 -24.65
C PHE A 22 15.92 -5.94 -25.39
N SER A 23 16.77 -5.29 -26.15
CA SER A 23 17.94 -5.95 -26.74
C SER A 23 19.19 -5.06 -26.68
N PRO A 24 20.35 -5.61 -26.38
CA PRO A 24 21.63 -4.90 -26.53
C PRO A 24 22.06 -4.72 -28.01
N ILE A 25 21.39 -5.42 -28.95
CA ILE A 25 21.73 -5.42 -30.37
C ILE A 25 20.94 -4.31 -31.07
N GLU A 26 21.65 -3.36 -31.69
CA GLU A 26 21.06 -2.19 -32.34
C GLU A 26 20.06 -2.55 -33.45
N SER A 27 20.35 -3.57 -34.26
CA SER A 27 19.43 -4.02 -35.32
C SER A 27 18.10 -4.55 -34.79
N GLU A 28 18.10 -5.21 -33.62
CA GLU A 28 16.90 -5.68 -32.94
C GLU A 28 16.15 -4.50 -32.31
N ASN A 29 16.85 -3.56 -31.68
CA ASN A 29 16.25 -2.32 -31.17
C ASN A 29 15.59 -1.50 -32.28
N ALA A 30 16.23 -1.39 -33.45
CA ALA A 30 15.66 -0.72 -34.60
C ALA A 30 14.38 -1.43 -35.10
N ALA A 31 14.35 -2.77 -35.07
CA ALA A 31 13.16 -3.54 -35.43
C ALA A 31 12.05 -3.36 -34.41
N LEU A 32 12.35 -3.33 -33.10
CA LEU A 32 11.37 -3.04 -32.01
C LEU A 32 10.80 -1.62 -32.17
N ARG A 33 11.64 -0.61 -32.45
CA ARG A 33 11.20 0.78 -32.67
C ARG A 33 10.25 0.92 -33.87
N ARG A 34 10.53 0.23 -34.99
CA ARG A 34 9.65 0.26 -36.16
C ARG A 34 8.26 -0.28 -35.88
N ARG A 35 8.14 -1.34 -35.08
CA ARG A 35 6.83 -1.91 -34.70
C ARG A 35 5.96 -0.98 -33.85
N ILE A 36 6.54 0.01 -33.17
CA ILE A 36 5.77 1.06 -32.51
C ILE A 36 5.08 1.96 -33.54
N ALA A 37 5.82 2.34 -34.60
CA ALA A 37 5.36 3.31 -35.59
C ALA A 37 4.45 2.69 -36.65
N GLU A 38 4.71 1.44 -37.09
CA GLU A 38 4.04 0.82 -38.23
C GLU A 38 2.73 0.12 -37.85
N ASP A 39 2.72 -0.60 -36.71
CA ASP A 39 1.59 -1.46 -36.34
C ASP A 39 0.86 -1.01 -35.08
N GLY A 40 1.40 -0.04 -34.32
CA GLY A 40 0.86 0.35 -33.00
C GLY A 40 0.83 -0.81 -31.98
N GLY A 41 1.36 -1.97 -32.35
CA GLY A 41 1.30 -3.21 -31.56
C GLY A 41 2.26 -3.24 -30.37
N LEU A 42 3.25 -2.34 -30.30
CA LEU A 42 4.18 -2.20 -29.18
C LEU A 42 4.07 -0.82 -28.54
N LEU A 43 4.20 -0.79 -27.23
CA LEU A 43 4.42 0.42 -26.42
C LEU A 43 5.88 0.49 -25.98
N ARG A 44 6.31 1.71 -25.62
CA ARG A 44 7.64 1.99 -25.07
C ARG A 44 7.52 2.64 -23.69
N PRO A 45 7.34 1.86 -22.61
CA PRO A 45 7.15 2.40 -21.27
C PRO A 45 8.32 3.25 -20.78
N ALA A 46 9.56 2.87 -21.14
CA ALA A 46 10.77 3.64 -20.89
C ALA A 46 11.75 3.51 -22.06
N ARG A 47 12.80 4.32 -22.08
CA ARG A 47 13.83 4.28 -23.14
C ARG A 47 14.45 2.88 -23.23
N GLY A 48 14.33 2.26 -24.41
CA GLY A 48 14.90 0.94 -24.70
C GLY A 48 14.11 -0.24 -24.11
N LEU A 49 12.91 0.00 -23.56
CA LEU A 49 12.00 -1.03 -23.11
C LEU A 49 10.76 -1.08 -23.99
N TYR A 50 10.32 -2.27 -24.35
CA TYR A 50 9.22 -2.51 -25.28
C TYR A 50 8.27 -3.58 -24.72
N VAL A 51 6.98 -3.45 -25.05
CA VAL A 51 5.94 -4.40 -24.58
C VAL A 51 4.75 -4.36 -25.52
N PRO A 52 4.04 -5.47 -25.78
CA PRO A 52 2.80 -5.47 -26.53
C PRO A 52 1.74 -4.59 -25.87
N SER A 53 1.04 -3.79 -26.68
CA SER A 53 0.06 -2.80 -26.21
C SER A 53 -1.07 -3.45 -25.44
N ASP A 54 -1.68 -4.51 -25.97
CA ASP A 54 -2.81 -5.19 -25.33
C ASP A 54 -2.40 -5.84 -24.00
N TYR A 55 -1.22 -6.50 -24.00
CA TYR A 55 -0.68 -7.07 -22.78
C TYR A 55 -0.42 -6.02 -21.70
N TRP A 56 0.20 -4.89 -22.05
CA TRP A 56 0.48 -3.80 -21.13
C TRP A 56 -0.78 -3.15 -20.56
N ASN A 57 -1.81 -3.00 -21.40
CA ASN A 57 -3.07 -2.40 -20.99
C ASN A 57 -3.84 -3.29 -19.99
N GLY A 58 -3.64 -4.61 -20.05
CA GLY A 58 -4.18 -5.56 -19.09
C GLY A 58 -3.45 -5.61 -17.75
N LEU A 59 -2.24 -5.04 -17.65
CA LEU A 59 -1.47 -5.01 -16.41
C LEU A 59 -1.93 -3.87 -15.48
N ASP A 60 -1.98 -4.15 -14.18
CA ASP A 60 -2.16 -3.11 -13.17
C ASP A 60 -0.90 -2.24 -12.99
N PRO A 61 -0.97 -1.11 -12.25
CA PRO A 61 0.18 -0.22 -12.03
C PRO A 61 1.37 -0.89 -11.33
N PHE A 62 1.13 -1.84 -10.43
CA PHE A 62 2.18 -2.59 -9.73
C PHE A 62 2.92 -3.49 -10.73
N GLU A 63 2.18 -4.27 -11.51
CA GLU A 63 2.72 -5.16 -12.52
C GLU A 63 3.52 -4.39 -13.57
N ARG A 64 3.00 -3.26 -14.07
CA ARG A 64 3.72 -2.38 -15.00
C ARG A 64 5.08 -1.95 -14.46
N SER A 65 5.12 -1.49 -13.21
CA SER A 65 6.36 -1.08 -12.57
C SER A 65 7.34 -2.23 -12.40
N MET A 66 6.85 -3.40 -12.01
CA MET A 66 7.68 -4.61 -11.84
C MET A 66 8.22 -5.13 -13.18
N HIS A 67 7.43 -5.05 -14.27
CA HIS A 67 7.91 -5.39 -15.63
C HIS A 67 9.08 -4.50 -16.06
N MET A 68 8.98 -3.18 -15.79
CA MET A 68 10.06 -2.24 -16.05
C MET A 68 11.29 -2.55 -15.20
N ALA A 69 11.10 -2.76 -13.90
CA ALA A 69 12.19 -3.02 -12.96
C ALA A 69 12.97 -4.30 -13.31
N ARG A 70 12.27 -5.40 -13.63
CA ARG A 70 12.92 -6.66 -14.05
C ARG A 70 13.73 -6.50 -15.34
N ALA A 71 13.22 -5.75 -16.32
CA ALA A 71 13.97 -5.46 -17.53
C ALA A 71 15.21 -4.61 -17.25
N MET A 72 15.07 -3.58 -16.40
CA MET A 72 16.18 -2.71 -16.01
C MET A 72 17.24 -3.46 -15.18
N ALA A 73 16.85 -4.39 -14.32
CA ALA A 73 17.77 -5.24 -13.56
C ALA A 73 18.66 -6.08 -14.49
N ARG A 74 18.09 -6.62 -15.58
CA ARG A 74 18.85 -7.35 -16.60
C ARG A 74 19.83 -6.46 -17.37
N GLN A 75 19.46 -5.20 -17.65
CA GLN A 75 20.31 -4.22 -18.31
C GLN A 75 21.41 -3.68 -17.38
N HIS A 76 21.11 -3.57 -16.09
CA HIS A 76 21.96 -2.95 -15.08
C HIS A 76 22.06 -3.82 -13.82
N PRO A 77 22.84 -4.92 -13.84
CA PRO A 77 22.90 -5.90 -12.75
C PRO A 77 23.38 -5.36 -11.40
N LYS A 78 24.02 -4.17 -11.41
CA LYS A 78 24.50 -3.49 -10.18
C LYS A 78 23.45 -2.56 -9.54
N TRP A 79 22.30 -2.38 -10.17
CA TRP A 79 21.26 -1.52 -9.60
C TRP A 79 20.54 -2.23 -8.46
N VAL A 80 20.31 -1.48 -7.38
CA VAL A 80 19.49 -1.90 -6.27
C VAL A 80 18.20 -1.08 -6.30
N PHE A 81 17.07 -1.75 -6.37
CA PHE A 81 15.77 -1.09 -6.44
C PHE A 81 15.26 -0.73 -5.04
N VAL A 82 14.60 0.42 -4.92
CA VAL A 82 14.15 0.99 -3.65
C VAL A 82 12.70 1.52 -3.75
N GLY A 83 12.18 2.05 -2.67
CA GLY A 83 10.86 2.66 -2.64
C GLY A 83 9.74 1.67 -2.97
N ASN A 84 8.78 2.09 -3.82
CA ASN A 84 7.64 1.29 -4.21
C ASN A 84 8.01 -0.03 -4.89
N ILE A 85 9.11 -0.08 -5.66
CA ILE A 85 9.59 -1.32 -6.29
C ILE A 85 10.02 -2.34 -5.23
N ALA A 86 10.82 -1.93 -4.25
CA ALA A 86 11.22 -2.80 -3.15
C ALA A 86 10.02 -3.20 -2.27
N ALA A 87 9.12 -2.26 -1.99
CA ALA A 87 7.88 -2.55 -1.25
C ALA A 87 7.01 -3.59 -1.97
N THR A 88 6.83 -3.46 -3.29
CA THR A 88 6.10 -4.45 -4.11
C THR A 88 6.81 -5.80 -4.12
N ALA A 89 8.13 -5.83 -4.27
CA ALA A 89 8.90 -7.07 -4.26
C ALA A 89 8.75 -7.83 -2.94
N HIS A 90 8.76 -7.13 -1.80
CA HIS A 90 8.52 -7.71 -0.48
C HIS A 90 7.04 -8.02 -0.18
N GLY A 91 6.12 -7.70 -1.08
CA GLY A 91 4.68 -7.89 -0.87
C GLY A 91 4.08 -6.94 0.17
N PHE A 92 4.69 -5.78 0.43
CA PHE A 92 4.12 -4.77 1.30
C PHE A 92 3.00 -4.01 0.58
N GLU A 93 1.84 -3.95 1.21
CA GLU A 93 0.70 -3.24 0.66
C GLU A 93 0.88 -1.73 0.71
N HIS A 94 0.52 -1.07 -0.37
CA HIS A 94 0.61 0.38 -0.50
C HIS A 94 -0.27 0.89 -1.64
N SER A 95 -0.42 2.20 -1.75
CA SER A 95 -1.24 2.82 -2.79
C SER A 95 -0.64 2.64 -4.18
N TRP A 96 -1.47 2.28 -5.15
CA TRP A 96 -1.10 2.24 -6.56
C TRP A 96 -0.63 3.60 -7.11
N LYS A 97 -1.00 4.70 -6.47
CA LYS A 97 -0.54 6.06 -6.83
C LYS A 97 0.98 6.23 -6.72
N LEU A 98 1.67 5.38 -5.96
CA LEU A 98 3.14 5.38 -5.91
C LEU A 98 3.77 4.83 -7.20
N HIS A 99 2.97 4.24 -8.09
CA HIS A 99 3.40 3.68 -9.37
C HIS A 99 3.16 4.66 -10.53
N ASP A 100 3.87 5.78 -10.51
CA ASP A 100 3.79 6.88 -11.49
C ASP A 100 4.50 6.57 -12.83
N GLY A 101 4.94 5.33 -13.02
CA GLY A 101 5.74 4.89 -14.16
C GLY A 101 7.23 5.22 -14.02
N THR A 102 7.68 5.60 -12.81
CA THR A 102 9.10 5.84 -12.49
C THR A 102 9.63 4.70 -11.65
N VAL A 103 10.83 4.22 -11.96
CA VAL A 103 11.56 3.18 -11.22
C VAL A 103 12.60 3.83 -10.33
N SER A 104 12.54 3.60 -9.02
CA SER A 104 13.48 4.14 -8.04
C SER A 104 14.64 3.16 -7.80
N ILE A 105 15.87 3.68 -7.87
CA ILE A 105 17.11 2.93 -7.59
C ILE A 105 17.96 3.63 -6.54
N ALA A 106 18.71 2.86 -5.77
CA ALA A 106 19.65 3.38 -4.80
C ALA A 106 20.83 4.11 -5.47
N SER A 107 21.33 5.15 -4.81
CA SER A 107 22.53 5.87 -5.18
C SER A 107 23.34 6.20 -3.94
N ALA A 108 24.64 5.95 -3.97
CA ALA A 108 25.56 6.36 -2.91
C ALA A 108 25.88 7.86 -2.92
N TYR A 109 25.42 8.60 -3.94
CA TYR A 109 25.73 10.03 -4.13
C TYR A 109 24.46 10.88 -4.08
N HIS A 110 24.52 12.01 -3.38
CA HIS A 110 23.43 12.99 -3.26
C HIS A 110 23.02 13.65 -4.59
N ASN A 111 23.95 13.81 -5.53
CA ASN A 111 23.74 14.57 -6.77
C ASN A 111 23.41 13.69 -7.96
N GLY A 112 22.59 12.69 -7.74
CA GLY A 112 22.22 11.74 -8.79
C GLY A 112 21.20 12.29 -9.77
N PHE A 113 21.53 13.34 -10.58
CA PHE A 113 20.69 13.66 -11.73
C PHE A 113 20.70 12.46 -12.68
N CYS A 114 19.59 11.72 -12.70
CA CYS A 114 19.47 10.57 -13.58
C CYS A 114 19.06 11.06 -14.97
N ARG A 115 19.97 10.95 -15.94
CA ARG A 115 19.69 11.24 -17.36
C ARG A 115 18.79 10.20 -18.03
N ILE A 116 18.50 9.10 -17.33
CA ILE A 116 17.62 8.04 -17.85
C ILE A 116 16.18 8.42 -17.47
N ALA A 117 15.38 8.70 -18.48
CA ALA A 117 13.95 8.97 -18.28
C ALA A 117 13.27 7.79 -17.57
N LYS A 118 12.33 8.08 -16.67
CA LYS A 118 11.61 7.09 -15.88
C LYS A 118 12.47 6.34 -14.85
N VAL A 119 13.66 6.88 -14.49
CA VAL A 119 14.48 6.37 -13.38
C VAL A 119 14.76 7.50 -12.39
N ARG A 120 14.45 7.26 -11.13
CA ARG A 120 14.73 8.16 -10.00
C ARG A 120 15.87 7.58 -9.17
N ARG A 121 16.90 8.36 -8.92
CA ARG A 121 17.97 8.00 -7.98
C ARG A 121 17.60 8.48 -6.58
N VAL A 122 17.63 7.57 -5.63
CA VAL A 122 17.38 7.84 -4.22
C VAL A 122 18.69 7.65 -3.47
N TYR A 123 19.11 8.69 -2.76
CA TYR A 123 20.32 8.59 -1.95
C TYR A 123 20.11 7.61 -0.78
N ILE A 124 20.95 6.61 -0.71
CA ILE A 124 21.00 5.64 0.40
C ILE A 124 22.44 5.62 0.90
N PRO A 125 22.69 6.04 2.16
CA PRO A 125 24.02 5.92 2.76
C PRO A 125 24.54 4.48 2.72
N GLU A 126 25.83 4.28 2.50
CA GLU A 126 26.43 2.96 2.34
C GLU A 126 26.12 2.03 3.53
N GLN A 127 26.20 2.56 4.74
CA GLN A 127 25.85 1.80 5.96
C GLN A 127 24.36 1.41 6.06
N CYS A 128 23.50 1.97 5.21
CA CYS A 128 22.09 1.64 5.10
C CYS A 128 21.78 0.77 3.88
N MET A 129 22.81 0.40 3.09
CA MET A 129 22.68 -0.39 1.87
C MET A 129 22.72 -1.88 2.20
N SER A 130 21.65 -2.41 2.78
CA SER A 130 21.46 -3.85 2.97
C SER A 130 20.54 -4.37 1.87
N VAL A 131 21.00 -5.35 1.11
CA VAL A 131 20.38 -5.79 -0.15
C VAL A 131 19.96 -7.24 -0.06
N GLU A 132 18.75 -7.53 -0.51
CA GLU A 132 18.21 -8.87 -0.74
C GLU A 132 17.89 -9.04 -2.23
N VAL A 133 17.85 -10.29 -2.69
CA VAL A 133 17.37 -10.63 -4.03
C VAL A 133 16.00 -11.27 -3.91
N VAL A 134 14.97 -10.58 -4.39
CA VAL A 134 13.59 -11.06 -4.36
C VAL A 134 13.09 -11.20 -5.80
N ASP A 135 12.66 -12.38 -6.19
CA ASP A 135 12.22 -12.70 -7.57
C ASP A 135 13.21 -12.22 -8.65
N GLY A 136 14.51 -12.37 -8.37
CA GLY A 136 15.58 -11.96 -9.27
C GLY A 136 15.87 -10.45 -9.29
N LEU A 137 15.21 -9.65 -8.44
CA LEU A 137 15.46 -8.22 -8.29
C LEU A 137 16.35 -7.95 -7.06
N PRO A 138 17.50 -7.30 -7.20
CA PRO A 138 18.22 -6.74 -6.06
C PRO A 138 17.46 -5.55 -5.48
N VAL A 139 16.96 -5.67 -4.27
CA VAL A 139 16.17 -4.66 -3.54
C VAL A 139 16.79 -4.40 -2.17
N LEU A 140 16.46 -3.27 -1.53
CA LEU A 140 16.77 -3.12 -0.10
C LEU A 140 16.09 -4.22 0.70
N ASP A 141 16.71 -4.67 1.80
CA ASP A 141 16.07 -5.59 2.74
C ASP A 141 14.73 -5.02 3.27
N LYS A 142 13.95 -5.86 3.90
CA LYS A 142 12.61 -5.52 4.39
C LYS A 142 12.62 -4.32 5.34
N ILE A 143 13.54 -4.26 6.31
CA ILE A 143 13.62 -3.18 7.29
C ILE A 143 14.03 -1.88 6.60
N ARG A 144 15.07 -1.92 5.78
CA ARG A 144 15.53 -0.75 5.03
C ARG A 144 14.50 -0.26 4.02
N THR A 145 13.72 -1.15 3.43
CA THR A 145 12.61 -0.81 2.54
C THR A 145 11.53 -0.02 3.28
N VAL A 146 11.09 -0.47 4.46
CA VAL A 146 10.11 0.26 5.27
C VAL A 146 10.64 1.65 5.65
N LEU A 147 11.86 1.74 6.14
CA LEU A 147 12.48 3.01 6.55
C LEU A 147 12.68 3.95 5.36
N ASN A 148 13.13 3.43 4.22
CA ASN A 148 13.28 4.21 2.99
C ASN A 148 11.94 4.77 2.51
N CYS A 149 10.90 3.95 2.46
CA CYS A 149 9.56 4.39 2.06
C CYS A 149 8.97 5.43 3.04
N SER A 150 9.24 5.29 4.35
CA SER A 150 8.81 6.24 5.37
C SER A 150 9.44 7.63 5.21
N VAL A 151 10.61 7.71 4.57
CA VAL A 151 11.29 8.98 4.27
C VAL A 151 10.93 9.50 2.88
N GLN A 152 10.78 8.62 1.91
CA GLN A 152 10.58 8.96 0.50
C GLN A 152 9.15 9.42 0.21
N TYR A 153 8.18 8.94 0.96
CA TYR A 153 6.77 9.21 0.74
C TYR A 153 6.14 9.97 1.90
N ASP A 154 5.11 10.75 1.59
CA ASP A 154 4.30 11.41 2.61
C ASP A 154 3.68 10.39 3.57
N PHE A 155 3.43 10.80 4.80
CA PHE A 155 2.96 9.95 5.88
C PHE A 155 1.78 9.04 5.50
N PRO A 156 0.72 9.49 4.76
CA PRO A 156 -0.38 8.63 4.36
C PRO A 156 0.01 7.50 3.40
N TYR A 157 1.12 7.65 2.69
CA TYR A 157 1.63 6.61 1.78
C TYR A 157 2.70 5.73 2.44
N GLY A 158 3.45 6.26 3.41
CA GLY A 158 4.47 5.50 4.14
C GLY A 158 3.88 4.55 5.20
N LEU A 159 2.79 4.97 5.87
CA LEU A 159 2.19 4.20 6.95
C LEU A 159 1.66 2.82 6.51
N PRO A 160 0.95 2.67 5.37
CA PRO A 160 0.49 1.36 4.88
C PRO A 160 1.61 0.35 4.70
N ILE A 161 2.77 0.79 4.24
CA ILE A 161 3.95 -0.07 4.05
C ILE A 161 4.46 -0.59 5.40
N ALA A 162 4.52 0.29 6.41
CA ALA A 162 4.94 -0.09 7.76
C ALA A 162 3.93 -1.02 8.45
N ASP A 163 2.63 -0.75 8.30
CA ASP A 163 1.57 -1.61 8.82
C ASP A 163 1.62 -3.00 8.18
N SER A 164 1.75 -3.05 6.85
CA SER A 164 1.89 -4.31 6.12
C SER A 164 3.12 -5.10 6.54
N ALA A 165 4.24 -4.43 6.78
CA ALA A 165 5.46 -5.05 7.27
C ALA A 165 5.27 -5.67 8.67
N LEU A 166 4.63 -4.94 9.59
CA LEU A 166 4.29 -5.46 10.93
C LEU A 166 3.33 -6.66 10.83
N ARG A 167 2.31 -6.59 9.98
CA ARG A 167 1.35 -7.68 9.74
C ARG A 167 2.05 -8.93 9.18
N GLN A 168 3.09 -8.76 8.37
CA GLN A 168 3.93 -9.86 7.87
C GLN A 168 4.94 -10.37 8.90
N GLY A 169 4.93 -9.88 10.14
CA GLY A 169 5.74 -10.37 11.24
C GLY A 169 7.11 -9.70 11.38
N ILE A 170 7.38 -8.60 10.68
CA ILE A 170 8.60 -7.83 10.93
C ILE A 170 8.52 -7.21 12.32
N GLY A 171 9.56 -7.41 13.12
CA GLY A 171 9.60 -6.97 14.51
C GLY A 171 9.59 -5.45 14.64
N ARG A 172 8.69 -4.90 15.47
CA ARG A 172 8.70 -3.46 15.80
C ARG A 172 10.06 -3.01 16.39
N ARG A 173 10.71 -3.88 17.16
CA ARG A 173 12.04 -3.59 17.74
C ARG A 173 13.10 -3.43 16.66
N ASP A 174 13.06 -4.26 15.63
CA ASP A 174 14.03 -4.24 14.53
C ASP A 174 13.85 -2.97 13.68
N LEU A 175 12.60 -2.60 13.38
CA LEU A 175 12.28 -1.33 12.72
C LEU A 175 12.74 -0.13 13.54
N SER A 176 12.52 -0.15 14.86
CA SER A 176 12.94 0.94 15.77
C SER A 176 14.46 1.04 15.85
N ALA A 177 15.16 -0.09 15.93
CA ALA A 177 16.62 -0.13 15.93
C ALA A 177 17.20 0.41 14.61
N GLY A 178 16.63 -0.03 13.47
CA GLY A 178 17.00 0.47 12.15
C GLY A 178 16.75 1.97 12.01
N CYS A 179 15.63 2.48 12.53
CA CYS A 179 15.28 3.90 12.54
C CYS A 179 16.28 4.70 13.39
N SER A 180 16.60 4.23 14.60
CA SER A 180 17.54 4.91 15.52
C SER A 180 18.96 5.01 14.95
N ALA A 181 19.33 4.13 14.05
CA ALA A 181 20.62 4.17 13.35
C ALA A 181 20.64 5.16 12.16
N MET A 182 19.50 5.77 11.81
CA MET A 182 19.41 6.71 10.69
C MET A 182 19.95 8.08 11.09
N ARG A 183 20.78 8.68 10.21
CA ARG A 183 21.23 10.07 10.34
C ARG A 183 20.36 11.05 9.55
N ILE A 184 19.76 10.59 8.46
CA ILE A 184 18.92 11.40 7.55
C ILE A 184 17.52 10.77 7.51
N GLY A 185 16.48 11.60 7.61
CA GLY A 185 15.09 11.16 7.54
C GLY A 185 14.57 10.49 8.82
N TYR A 186 15.33 10.56 9.93
CA TYR A 186 14.91 9.97 11.21
C TYR A 186 13.52 10.43 11.65
N ALA A 187 13.23 11.73 11.58
CA ALA A 187 11.97 12.29 12.06
C ALA A 187 10.76 11.76 11.27
N GLN A 188 10.89 11.63 9.94
CA GLN A 188 9.84 11.07 9.08
C GLN A 188 9.62 9.59 9.39
N ALA A 189 10.71 8.80 9.44
CA ALA A 189 10.64 7.38 9.75
C ALA A 189 10.09 7.13 11.18
N ALA A 190 10.56 7.88 12.17
CA ALA A 190 10.07 7.81 13.55
C ALA A 190 8.58 8.16 13.65
N ARG A 191 8.10 9.17 12.88
CA ARG A 191 6.68 9.49 12.80
C ARG A 191 5.87 8.30 12.27
N VAL A 192 6.28 7.69 11.16
CA VAL A 192 5.59 6.53 10.60
C VAL A 192 5.58 5.38 11.62
N LEU A 193 6.73 5.03 12.19
CA LEU A 193 6.84 3.92 13.14
C LEU A 193 6.06 4.15 14.44
N ARG A 194 5.92 5.41 14.88
CA ARG A 194 5.09 5.76 16.04
C ARG A 194 3.63 5.33 15.86
N TYR A 195 3.10 5.49 14.65
CA TYR A 195 1.71 5.19 14.32
C TYR A 195 1.52 3.84 13.63
N ALA A 196 2.59 3.15 13.26
CA ALA A 196 2.49 1.86 12.59
C ALA A 196 1.80 0.82 13.47
N ASP A 197 0.85 0.08 12.88
CA ASP A 197 0.08 -0.96 13.57
C ASP A 197 -0.29 -2.06 12.57
N GLY A 198 0.15 -3.29 12.85
CA GLY A 198 -0.14 -4.46 12.01
C GLY A 198 -1.59 -4.96 12.12
N ALA A 199 -2.43 -4.35 12.97
CA ALA A 199 -3.83 -4.71 13.08
C ALA A 199 -4.70 -4.23 11.90
N SER A 200 -4.27 -3.22 11.12
CA SER A 200 -4.94 -2.87 9.86
C SER A 200 -4.94 -4.06 8.91
N GLU A 201 -6.08 -4.43 8.33
CA GLU A 201 -6.19 -5.63 7.49
C GLU A 201 -5.62 -5.44 6.09
N ASN A 202 -5.67 -4.22 5.57
CA ASN A 202 -5.19 -3.90 4.23
C ASN A 202 -4.59 -2.48 4.14
N GLY A 203 -3.92 -2.22 3.01
CA GLY A 203 -3.28 -0.92 2.77
C GLY A 203 -4.25 0.25 2.64
N GLY A 204 -5.51 0.00 2.24
CA GLY A 204 -6.55 1.02 2.14
C GLY A 204 -7.01 1.51 3.52
N GLU A 205 -7.26 0.59 4.45
CA GLU A 205 -7.54 0.93 5.86
C GLU A 205 -6.38 1.69 6.49
N SER A 206 -5.14 1.21 6.29
CA SER A 206 -3.95 1.89 6.77
C SER A 206 -3.84 3.31 6.24
N MET A 207 -4.14 3.53 4.96
CA MET A 207 -4.13 4.85 4.33
C MET A 207 -5.24 5.75 4.87
N CYS A 208 -6.46 5.22 5.05
CA CYS A 208 -7.58 5.92 5.63
C CYS A 208 -7.23 6.41 7.05
N ARG A 209 -6.70 5.53 7.89
CA ARG A 209 -6.19 5.85 9.22
C ARG A 209 -5.08 6.90 9.19
N ALA A 210 -4.16 6.78 8.26
CA ALA A 210 -3.06 7.74 8.12
C ALA A 210 -3.57 9.15 7.80
N VAL A 211 -4.56 9.27 6.92
CA VAL A 211 -5.19 10.56 6.60
C VAL A 211 -5.93 11.11 7.82
N MET A 212 -6.66 10.30 8.58
CA MET A 212 -7.30 10.73 9.85
C MET A 212 -6.30 11.33 10.83
N ILE A 213 -5.16 10.66 11.02
CA ILE A 213 -4.06 11.11 11.90
C ILE A 213 -3.42 12.39 11.36
N ASP A 214 -3.18 12.46 10.05
CA ASP A 214 -2.56 13.61 9.39
C ASP A 214 -3.44 14.87 9.50
N GLU A 215 -4.76 14.69 9.43
CA GLU A 215 -5.77 15.73 9.65
C GLU A 215 -6.02 16.06 11.15
N GLY A 216 -5.28 15.42 12.04
CA GLY A 216 -5.30 15.69 13.48
C GLY A 216 -6.50 15.11 14.24
N PHE A 217 -7.17 14.11 13.72
CA PHE A 217 -8.25 13.42 14.45
C PHE A 217 -7.71 12.42 15.47
N ALA A 218 -8.55 12.08 16.44
CA ALA A 218 -8.26 11.05 17.43
C ALA A 218 -7.97 9.72 16.76
N ILE A 219 -6.90 9.05 17.20
CA ILE A 219 -6.47 7.77 16.66
C ILE A 219 -7.53 6.72 16.96
N PRO A 220 -8.04 6.00 15.95
CA PRO A 220 -9.00 4.93 16.17
C PRO A 220 -8.37 3.71 16.83
N LEU A 221 -9.16 2.96 17.58
CA LEU A 221 -8.90 1.55 17.85
C LEU A 221 -9.17 0.76 16.57
N LEU A 222 -8.30 -0.19 16.25
CA LEU A 222 -8.39 -1.00 15.05
C LEU A 222 -9.07 -2.33 15.31
N GLN A 223 -9.80 -2.82 14.32
CA GLN A 223 -10.37 -4.16 14.26
C GLN A 223 -11.13 -4.55 15.56
N THR A 224 -11.91 -3.59 16.07
CA THR A 224 -12.62 -3.74 17.33
C THR A 224 -13.78 -4.71 17.20
N ILE A 225 -13.87 -5.66 18.13
CA ILE A 225 -14.92 -6.68 18.12
C ILE A 225 -16.08 -6.24 19.03
N PHE A 226 -17.28 -6.27 18.47
CA PHE A 226 -18.54 -6.06 19.15
C PHE A 226 -19.33 -7.37 19.19
N VAL A 227 -19.91 -7.70 20.35
CA VAL A 227 -20.72 -8.91 20.52
C VAL A 227 -22.18 -8.49 20.60
N ASP A 228 -22.99 -9.00 19.70
CA ASP A 228 -24.44 -8.78 19.75
C ASP A 228 -25.02 -9.48 21.00
N PRO A 229 -25.65 -8.74 21.94
CA PRO A 229 -26.14 -9.31 23.17
C PRO A 229 -27.33 -10.29 23.01
N GLU A 230 -28.05 -10.22 21.87
CA GLU A 230 -29.17 -11.10 21.59
C GLU A 230 -28.74 -12.43 20.98
N THR A 231 -27.77 -12.38 20.05
CA THR A 231 -27.39 -13.55 19.26
C THR A 231 -26.05 -14.16 19.66
N GLY A 232 -25.24 -13.45 20.45
CA GLY A 232 -23.86 -13.81 20.78
C GLY A 232 -22.89 -13.72 19.59
N ARG A 233 -23.35 -13.27 18.41
CA ARG A 233 -22.52 -13.14 17.23
C ARG A 233 -21.52 -12.01 17.39
N ARG A 234 -20.33 -12.21 16.83
CA ARG A 234 -19.23 -11.24 16.87
C ARG A 234 -19.18 -10.47 15.54
N TYR A 235 -19.14 -9.16 15.66
CA TYR A 235 -18.98 -8.25 14.53
C TYR A 235 -17.73 -7.43 14.75
N ARG A 236 -16.95 -7.23 13.70
CA ARG A 236 -15.71 -6.49 13.76
C ARG A 236 -15.85 -5.20 12.97
N ALA A 237 -15.38 -4.09 13.51
CA ALA A 237 -15.31 -2.79 12.86
C ALA A 237 -13.86 -2.40 12.63
N ASP A 238 -13.55 -1.81 11.46
CA ASP A 238 -12.17 -1.43 11.08
C ASP A 238 -11.61 -0.38 12.01
N PHE A 239 -12.45 0.60 12.39
CA PHE A 239 -12.12 1.71 13.26
C PHE A 239 -13.17 1.87 14.34
N ALA A 240 -12.73 2.19 15.56
CA ALA A 240 -13.66 2.52 16.65
C ALA A 240 -13.13 3.66 17.52
N TRP A 241 -14.04 4.51 18.01
CA TRP A 241 -13.76 5.59 18.94
C TRP A 241 -14.76 5.60 20.07
N ARG A 242 -14.29 5.92 21.27
CA ARG A 242 -15.15 6.36 22.35
C ARG A 242 -15.15 7.88 22.36
N LEU A 243 -16.30 8.48 22.11
CA LEU A 243 -16.47 9.92 22.08
C LEU A 243 -16.46 10.53 23.51
N PRO A 244 -16.19 11.84 23.66
CA PRO A 244 -16.16 12.51 24.96
C PRO A 244 -17.49 12.43 25.73
N ASP A 245 -18.62 12.32 25.02
CA ASP A 245 -19.96 12.16 25.60
C ASP A 245 -20.29 10.70 25.94
N GLY A 246 -19.35 9.77 25.84
CA GLY A 246 -19.48 8.36 26.14
C GLY A 246 -20.03 7.50 24.99
N ARG A 247 -20.56 8.08 23.92
CA ARG A 247 -21.02 7.34 22.74
C ARG A 247 -19.88 6.58 22.07
N ILE A 248 -20.21 5.48 21.39
CA ILE A 248 -19.27 4.71 20.57
C ILE A 248 -19.56 4.99 19.10
N ALA A 249 -18.55 5.47 18.38
CA ALA A 249 -18.57 5.60 16.94
C ALA A 249 -17.71 4.51 16.32
N VAL A 250 -18.15 3.91 15.23
CA VAL A 250 -17.35 3.00 14.42
C VAL A 250 -17.20 3.55 13.01
N GLY A 251 -16.07 3.23 12.38
CA GLY A 251 -15.76 3.54 11.01
C GLY A 251 -15.48 2.27 10.22
N GLU A 252 -15.93 2.22 8.98
CA GLU A 252 -15.68 1.12 8.05
C GLU A 252 -15.12 1.68 6.75
N TYR A 253 -14.05 1.06 6.26
CA TYR A 253 -13.42 1.44 5.02
C TYR A 253 -13.94 0.55 3.87
N ASP A 254 -14.74 1.13 3.01
CA ASP A 254 -15.24 0.47 1.80
C ASP A 254 -14.30 0.74 0.63
N GLY A 255 -13.35 -0.17 0.42
CA GLY A 255 -12.32 -0.08 -0.64
C GLY A 255 -12.78 -0.49 -2.03
N THR A 256 -14.01 -1.00 -2.19
CA THR A 256 -14.41 -1.80 -3.35
C THR A 256 -14.84 -1.04 -4.59
N GLN A 257 -14.73 0.28 -4.67
CA GLN A 257 -15.41 1.03 -5.74
C GLN A 257 -14.74 1.10 -7.12
N LYS A 258 -13.49 0.67 -7.35
CA LYS A 258 -12.90 0.89 -8.70
C LYS A 258 -12.23 -0.30 -9.41
N TYR A 259 -12.08 -1.45 -8.78
CA TYR A 259 -11.39 -2.60 -9.42
C TYR A 259 -12.10 -3.95 -9.21
N VAL A 260 -13.37 -3.96 -8.84
CA VAL A 260 -14.11 -5.23 -8.77
C VAL A 260 -14.64 -5.54 -10.16
N ASP A 261 -14.05 -6.56 -10.77
CA ASP A 261 -14.65 -7.28 -11.89
C ASP A 261 -16.09 -7.67 -11.51
N PRO A 262 -17.12 -7.28 -12.29
CA PRO A 262 -18.50 -7.65 -12.03
C PRO A 262 -18.72 -9.18 -11.90
N GLN A 263 -17.76 -10.00 -12.35
CA GLN A 263 -17.78 -11.45 -12.21
C GLN A 263 -17.35 -11.97 -10.83
N MET A 264 -16.72 -11.14 -9.98
CA MET A 264 -16.31 -11.52 -8.61
C MET A 264 -17.37 -11.28 -7.53
N THR A 265 -18.46 -10.60 -7.82
CA THR A 265 -19.63 -10.54 -6.94
C THR A 265 -20.33 -11.89 -7.00
N GLY A 266 -19.80 -12.85 -6.24
CA GLY A 266 -20.33 -14.22 -6.19
C GLY A 266 -21.84 -14.20 -6.00
N ARG A 267 -22.59 -14.62 -7.01
CA ARG A 267 -23.98 -15.13 -7.11
C ARG A 267 -25.01 -14.79 -5.99
N ARG A 268 -24.74 -13.86 -5.09
CA ARG A 268 -25.69 -13.39 -4.08
C ARG A 268 -26.54 -12.27 -4.67
N SER A 269 -27.85 -12.34 -4.47
CA SER A 269 -28.74 -11.27 -4.92
C SER A 269 -28.39 -9.96 -4.17
N VAL A 270 -28.52 -8.83 -4.84
CA VAL A 270 -28.36 -7.50 -4.20
C VAL A 270 -29.20 -7.38 -2.93
N GLN A 271 -30.39 -7.96 -2.92
CA GLN A 271 -31.29 -8.01 -1.78
C GLN A 271 -30.67 -8.72 -0.57
N THR A 272 -29.97 -9.85 -0.80
CA THR A 272 -29.31 -10.60 0.28
C THR A 272 -28.17 -9.79 0.90
N VAL A 273 -27.39 -9.07 0.08
CA VAL A 273 -26.29 -8.23 0.56
C VAL A 273 -26.84 -7.07 1.41
N VAL A 274 -27.88 -6.39 0.94
CA VAL A 274 -28.54 -5.30 1.68
C VAL A 274 -29.14 -5.79 3.01
N GLN A 275 -29.75 -6.97 3.01
CA GLN A 275 -30.32 -7.56 4.22
C GLN A 275 -29.22 -7.88 5.25
N MET A 276 -28.13 -8.52 4.84
CA MET A 276 -27.01 -8.84 5.72
C MET A 276 -26.39 -7.57 6.32
N GLU A 277 -26.30 -6.50 5.54
CA GLU A 277 -25.76 -5.24 6.01
C GLU A 277 -26.67 -4.56 7.06
N ARG A 278 -27.99 -4.59 6.86
CA ARG A 278 -28.95 -4.10 7.86
C ARG A 278 -28.86 -4.88 9.17
N GLU A 279 -28.82 -6.21 9.09
CA GLU A 279 -28.65 -7.09 10.25
C GLU A 279 -27.36 -6.78 11.02
N ARG A 280 -26.28 -6.51 10.30
CA ARG A 280 -25.00 -6.11 10.87
C ARG A 280 -25.10 -4.76 11.58
N GLU A 281 -25.72 -3.75 10.96
CA GLU A 281 -25.91 -2.44 11.60
C GLU A 281 -26.76 -2.52 12.87
N GLU A 282 -27.87 -3.28 12.83
CA GLU A 282 -28.74 -3.48 13.99
C GLU A 282 -28.00 -4.18 15.14
N ALA A 283 -27.20 -5.21 14.81
CA ALA A 283 -26.39 -5.92 15.79
C ALA A 283 -25.34 -5.02 16.45
N LEU A 284 -24.67 -4.16 15.66
CA LEU A 284 -23.73 -3.18 16.19
C LEU A 284 -24.41 -2.17 17.10
N ARG A 285 -25.64 -1.70 16.75
CA ARG A 285 -26.42 -0.80 17.61
C ARG A 285 -26.82 -1.47 18.93
N ARG A 286 -27.26 -2.74 18.91
CA ARG A 286 -27.54 -3.51 20.13
C ARG A 286 -26.30 -3.70 21.00
N ALA A 287 -25.13 -3.80 20.37
CA ALA A 287 -23.84 -3.88 21.06
C ALA A 287 -23.32 -2.52 21.58
N GLY A 288 -24.14 -1.45 21.52
CA GLY A 288 -23.82 -0.13 22.06
C GLY A 288 -23.19 0.84 21.09
N VAL A 289 -23.06 0.50 19.81
CA VAL A 289 -22.57 1.44 18.80
C VAL A 289 -23.65 2.49 18.52
N SER A 290 -23.28 3.76 18.67
CA SER A 290 -24.19 4.89 18.46
C SER A 290 -24.12 5.45 17.04
N LEU A 291 -22.95 5.36 16.40
CA LEU A 291 -22.69 5.95 15.08
C LEU A 291 -21.87 4.98 14.23
N ILE A 292 -22.25 4.84 12.96
CA ILE A 292 -21.53 4.08 11.95
C ILE A 292 -21.18 5.04 10.80
N VAL A 293 -19.90 5.16 10.48
CA VAL A 293 -19.39 6.02 9.43
C VAL A 293 -18.69 5.18 8.38
N ARG A 294 -18.98 5.40 7.09
CA ARG A 294 -18.33 4.70 5.99
C ARG A 294 -17.44 5.62 5.20
N PHE A 295 -16.25 5.14 4.93
CA PHE A 295 -15.22 5.84 4.17
C PHE A 295 -14.94 5.10 2.87
N THR A 296 -14.99 5.82 1.76
CA THR A 296 -14.61 5.29 0.45
C THR A 296 -13.18 5.67 0.11
N TYR A 297 -12.62 5.03 -0.92
CA TYR A 297 -11.31 5.42 -1.45
C TYR A 297 -11.26 6.90 -1.85
N ASP A 298 -12.32 7.41 -2.50
CA ASP A 298 -12.38 8.81 -2.95
C ASP A 298 -12.40 9.78 -1.75
N ASP A 299 -13.12 9.46 -0.66
CA ASP A 299 -13.09 10.25 0.58
C ASP A 299 -11.66 10.42 1.12
N VAL A 300 -10.89 9.33 1.09
CA VAL A 300 -9.51 9.31 1.59
C VAL A 300 -8.57 10.13 0.70
N ILE A 301 -8.73 10.02 -0.61
CA ILE A 301 -7.87 10.72 -1.57
C ILE A 301 -8.16 12.21 -1.62
N GLU A 302 -9.43 12.59 -1.57
CA GLU A 302 -9.87 13.98 -1.60
C GLU A 302 -9.74 14.67 -0.25
N ARG A 303 -9.61 13.92 0.85
CA ARG A 303 -9.49 14.35 2.26
C ARG A 303 -10.68 15.12 2.79
N VAL A 304 -11.17 16.14 2.08
CA VAL A 304 -12.28 17.00 2.53
C VAL A 304 -13.54 16.20 2.86
N PRO A 305 -14.02 15.27 2.02
CA PRO A 305 -15.17 14.43 2.38
C PRO A 305 -14.94 13.59 3.64
N LEU A 306 -13.75 13.00 3.81
CA LEU A 306 -13.37 12.25 5.01
C LEU A 306 -13.42 13.13 6.26
N VAL A 307 -12.80 14.31 6.21
CA VAL A 307 -12.81 15.29 7.30
C VAL A 307 -14.24 15.67 7.70
N ASN A 308 -15.09 15.96 6.72
CA ASN A 308 -16.50 16.32 6.98
C ASN A 308 -17.27 15.17 7.63
N LYS A 309 -17.05 13.92 7.22
CA LYS A 309 -17.67 12.73 7.83
C LYS A 309 -17.24 12.58 9.29
N LEU A 310 -15.96 12.72 9.59
CA LEU A 310 -15.42 12.64 10.95
C LEU A 310 -15.96 13.75 11.86
N LEU A 311 -16.02 15.00 11.36
CA LEU A 311 -16.57 16.13 12.10
C LEU A 311 -18.06 15.92 12.42
N ARG A 312 -18.87 15.49 11.44
CA ARG A 312 -20.29 15.19 11.65
C ARG A 312 -20.52 14.06 12.64
N ALA A 313 -19.62 13.09 12.69
CA ALA A 313 -19.65 12.00 13.67
C ALA A 313 -19.19 12.44 15.06
N GLY A 314 -18.70 13.66 15.24
CA GLY A 314 -18.19 14.16 16.51
C GLY A 314 -16.84 13.56 16.92
N ILE A 315 -16.08 12.99 15.99
CA ILE A 315 -14.74 12.50 16.28
C ILE A 315 -13.85 13.71 16.64
N PRO A 316 -13.25 13.73 17.84
CA PRO A 316 -12.49 14.91 18.29
C PRO A 316 -11.21 15.07 17.47
N ARG A 317 -10.80 16.32 17.24
CA ARG A 317 -9.42 16.61 16.84
C ARG A 317 -8.53 16.57 18.06
N SER A 318 -7.42 15.87 17.95
CA SER A 318 -6.37 15.86 18.96
C SER A 318 -5.74 17.26 19.01
N SER A 319 -6.09 18.07 19.99
CA SER A 319 -5.22 19.19 20.34
C SER A 319 -3.88 18.59 20.78
N SER A 320 -2.78 19.15 20.33
CA SER A 320 -1.40 18.64 20.41
C SER A 320 -0.84 18.28 21.79
N SER A 321 -1.62 17.77 22.72
CA SER A 321 -1.22 17.52 24.11
C SER A 321 -1.99 16.44 24.87
N ILE A 322 -2.82 15.63 24.25
CA ILE A 322 -3.48 14.55 24.99
C ILE A 322 -2.95 13.21 24.53
N HIS A 323 -1.95 12.68 25.27
CA HIS A 323 -1.76 11.24 25.41
C HIS A 323 -3.05 10.66 25.96
N LEU A 324 -3.94 10.20 25.09
CA LEU A 324 -4.96 9.26 25.52
C LEU A 324 -4.22 7.97 25.86
N SER A 325 -3.97 7.79 27.17
CA SER A 325 -3.61 6.50 27.75
C SER A 325 -4.56 5.46 27.18
N LEU A 326 -4.00 4.35 26.78
CA LEU A 326 -4.69 3.12 26.41
C LEU A 326 -5.84 2.89 27.40
N ILE A 327 -7.05 3.25 27.01
CA ILE A 327 -8.23 2.89 27.77
C ILE A 327 -8.48 1.44 27.40
N HIS A 328 -8.04 0.55 28.29
CA HIS A 328 -8.47 -0.83 28.26
C HIS A 328 -10.00 -0.82 28.26
N ILE A 329 -10.60 -1.23 27.15
CA ILE A 329 -11.96 -1.76 27.18
C ILE A 329 -11.79 -3.08 27.90
N SER A 330 -12.16 -3.10 29.19
CA SER A 330 -12.10 -4.29 30.04
C SER A 330 -12.79 -5.44 29.31
N GLU A 331 -12.10 -6.59 29.24
CA GLU A 331 -12.73 -7.86 28.94
C GLU A 331 -14.01 -8.00 29.83
N PRO A 332 -15.10 -8.57 29.27
CA PRO A 332 -16.27 -8.84 30.08
C PRO A 332 -15.84 -9.74 31.24
N THR A 333 -15.98 -9.20 32.44
CA THR A 333 -15.74 -9.89 33.71
C THR A 333 -16.42 -11.25 33.66
N ARG A 334 -15.68 -12.33 33.74
CA ARG A 334 -16.20 -13.65 34.09
C ARG A 334 -16.85 -13.53 35.42
N LEU A 335 -18.17 -13.36 35.46
CA LEU A 335 -18.93 -13.59 36.66
C LEU A 335 -18.91 -15.07 36.98
N GLY A 336 -18.39 -15.35 38.15
CA GLY A 336 -18.10 -16.67 38.65
C GLY A 336 -19.29 -17.60 38.67
N MET A 337 -19.04 -18.83 38.31
CA MET A 337 -19.73 -19.98 38.88
C MET A 337 -19.18 -20.20 40.28
N ILE A 338 -20.00 -19.98 41.26
CA ILE A 338 -19.86 -20.57 42.61
C ILE A 338 -21.14 -21.36 42.85
N SER A 339 -20.93 -22.63 43.15
CA SER A 339 -21.81 -23.65 43.75
C SER A 339 -22.81 -24.31 42.83
#